data_4c8e6a85c43b784d72b5f93e283de306
#
_entry.id   4c8e6a85c43b784d72b5f93e283de306
#
_cell.length_a   1.000
_cell.length_b   1.000
_cell.length_c   1.000
_cell.angle_alpha   90.00
_cell.angle_beta   90.00
_cell.angle_gamma   90.00
#
_symmetry.space_group_name_H-M   'P 1'
#
loop_
_entity.id
_entity.type
_entity.pdbx_description
1 polymer ?
#
loop_
_entity_poly.entity_id
_entity_poly.type
_entity_poly.pdbx_seq_one_letter_code
_entity_poly.pdbx_strand_id
1 'polypeptide(L)'
;VAITNENPGNSNDKTLDRQQTRENNSSFALRWSEFSKYIPFKTDLDLGLRSGDDIYLRLKASKDWKLENDFSFHAEQIYRYGVDSKNYLRTNLELTHARPNQAFLSNQLNLTYSDNQDDDLTWDNSLFRQHQFFHENSFSYGIYTGGFLNNKDLRLNSWGPFISWRQPLWREWFYVQGNLNYMNDHRDDRSHFISTSIRFEALF
;
A
#
# COMPACT_ATOMS: atom_id res chain seq x y z
N VAL A 1 3.96 12.71 20.79
CA VAL A 1 2.80 11.80 20.78
C VAL A 1 1.81 12.35 19.77
N ALA A 2 1.55 11.66 18.72
CA ALA A 2 0.55 12.04 17.72
C ALA A 2 -0.67 11.10 17.84
N ILE A 3 -1.84 11.68 17.73
CA ILE A 3 -3.09 10.93 17.64
C ILE A 3 -3.35 10.77 16.13
N THR A 4 -3.37 9.54 15.66
CA THR A 4 -3.65 9.25 14.25
C THR A 4 -4.97 8.52 14.14
N ASN A 5 -5.84 9.02 13.30
CA ASN A 5 -7.01 8.29 12.85
C ASN A 5 -6.59 7.59 11.56
N GLU A 6 -6.19 6.33 11.65
CA GLU A 6 -5.82 5.55 10.47
C GLU A 6 -7.08 4.97 9.84
N ASN A 7 -7.46 5.56 8.73
CA ASN A 7 -8.32 4.86 7.80
C ASN A 7 -7.43 3.85 7.05
N PRO A 8 -7.61 2.53 7.23
CA PRO A 8 -6.73 1.51 6.64
C PRO A 8 -6.67 1.54 5.11
N GLY A 9 -7.47 2.39 4.47
CA GLY A 9 -7.43 2.61 3.02
C GLY A 9 -6.46 3.67 2.52
N ASN A 10 -5.55 4.23 3.36
CA ASN A 10 -4.65 5.29 2.93
C ASN A 10 -3.16 4.90 2.92
N SER A 11 -2.85 3.67 2.73
CA SER A 11 -1.54 3.31 2.24
C SER A 11 -1.50 3.59 0.74
N ASN A 12 -0.31 3.87 0.20
CA ASN A 12 -0.09 3.95 -1.25
C ASN A 12 -0.40 2.64 -2.01
N ASP A 13 -1.01 1.71 -1.35
CA ASP A 13 -1.56 0.45 -1.84
C ASP A 13 -2.83 0.64 -2.65
N LYS A 14 -2.78 1.60 -3.54
CA LYS A 14 -3.95 2.01 -4.33
C LYS A 14 -4.28 1.07 -5.46
N THR A 15 -3.51 0.05 -5.63
CA THR A 15 -3.70 -0.79 -6.80
C THR A 15 -4.77 -1.83 -6.62
N LEU A 16 -5.13 -2.26 -5.43
CA LEU A 16 -5.97 -3.45 -5.30
C LEU A 16 -6.64 -3.60 -3.94
N ASP A 17 -7.18 -2.52 -3.41
CA ASP A 17 -8.15 -2.65 -2.34
C ASP A 17 -9.45 -3.26 -2.94
N ARG A 18 -9.32 -4.54 -3.22
CA ARG A 18 -10.43 -5.37 -3.62
C ARG A 18 -11.36 -5.45 -2.45
N GLN A 19 -12.56 -4.96 -2.65
CA GLN A 19 -13.75 -5.34 -1.87
C GLN A 19 -13.44 -5.66 -0.40
N GLN A 20 -12.64 -4.83 0.25
CA GLN A 20 -12.89 -4.68 1.66
C GLN A 20 -14.31 -4.14 1.70
N THR A 21 -15.23 -5.01 2.03
CA THR A 21 -16.49 -4.59 2.62
C THR A 21 -16.13 -3.39 3.47
N ARG A 22 -16.77 -2.25 3.22
CA ARG A 22 -16.63 -1.04 4.02
C ARG A 22 -17.13 -1.35 5.43
N GLU A 23 -16.38 -2.14 6.15
CA GLU A 23 -16.45 -2.09 7.59
C GLU A 23 -15.86 -0.75 7.95
N ASN A 24 -16.65 0.09 8.56
CA ASN A 24 -16.20 1.37 9.14
C ASN A 24 -15.21 1.05 10.26
N ASN A 25 -13.99 0.70 9.89
CA ASN A 25 -12.91 0.43 10.81
C ASN A 25 -12.29 1.77 11.23
N SER A 26 -12.95 2.44 12.17
CA SER A 26 -12.33 3.55 12.87
C SER A 26 -11.33 2.98 13.89
N SER A 27 -10.11 3.46 13.86
CA SER A 27 -9.07 3.10 14.83
C SER A 27 -8.54 4.36 15.50
N PHE A 28 -8.24 4.24 16.79
CA PHE A 28 -7.56 5.27 17.57
C PHE A 28 -6.22 4.69 18.03
N ALA A 29 -5.12 5.40 17.80
CA ALA A 29 -3.82 4.93 18.20
C ALA A 29 -2.94 6.04 18.80
N LEU A 30 -2.15 5.69 19.80
CA LEU A 30 -1.03 6.47 20.31
C LEU A 30 0.24 6.02 19.59
N ARG A 31 0.92 6.93 18.93
CA ARG A 31 2.15 6.65 18.17
C ARG A 31 3.37 7.30 18.83
N TRP A 32 4.42 6.50 18.96
CA TRP A 32 5.78 6.97 19.23
C TRP A 32 6.62 6.79 17.98
N SER A 33 6.89 7.90 17.32
CA SER A 33 7.75 7.90 16.13
C SER A 33 9.20 8.00 16.53
N GLU A 34 10.07 7.33 15.77
CA GLU A 34 11.53 7.35 15.95
C GLU A 34 11.96 7.03 17.40
N PHE A 35 11.31 6.03 18.02
CA PHE A 35 11.55 5.71 19.42
C PHE A 35 12.99 5.20 19.71
N SER A 36 13.77 4.89 18.70
CA SER A 36 15.17 4.48 18.85
C SER A 36 16.08 5.31 17.92
N LYS A 37 16.87 6.19 18.52
CA LYS A 37 17.93 6.95 17.84
C LYS A 37 19.16 6.11 17.52
N TYR A 38 19.27 4.93 18.06
CA TYR A 38 20.44 4.04 17.92
C TYR A 38 20.32 3.05 16.77
N ILE A 39 19.13 2.90 16.22
CA ILE A 39 18.86 1.97 15.12
C ILE A 39 18.86 2.76 13.81
N PRO A 40 19.55 2.31 12.75
CA PRO A 40 19.62 3.00 11.46
C PRO A 40 18.34 2.83 10.62
N PHE A 41 17.19 2.66 11.28
CA PHE A 41 15.86 2.52 10.69
C PHE A 41 14.94 3.57 11.30
N LYS A 42 14.00 4.08 10.51
CA LYS A 42 12.86 4.83 11.03
C LYS A 42 11.90 3.83 11.70
N THR A 43 11.58 4.06 12.95
CA THR A 43 10.77 3.11 13.74
C THR A 43 9.59 3.83 14.37
N ASP A 44 8.39 3.25 14.21
CA ASP A 44 7.18 3.72 14.85
C ASP A 44 6.57 2.59 15.68
N LEU A 45 6.11 2.94 16.87
CA LEU A 45 5.38 2.05 17.76
C LEU A 45 3.99 2.63 17.99
N ASP A 46 2.96 1.87 17.70
CA ASP A 46 1.58 2.25 17.93
C ASP A 46 0.92 1.32 18.92
N LEU A 47 0.20 1.90 19.87
CA LEU A 47 -0.76 1.22 20.71
C LEU A 47 -2.15 1.75 20.38
N GLY A 48 -3.04 0.90 19.92
CA GLY A 48 -4.33 1.35 19.40
C GLY A 48 -5.51 0.46 19.76
N LEU A 49 -6.68 1.06 19.55
CA LEU A 49 -7.98 0.41 19.63
C LEU A 49 -8.59 0.45 18.23
N ARG A 50 -9.09 -0.66 17.76
CA ARG A 50 -9.80 -0.78 16.50
C ARG A 50 -11.28 -1.03 16.74
N SER A 51 -12.14 -0.58 15.85
CA SER A 51 -13.58 -0.84 15.87
C SER A 51 -13.84 -2.36 15.98
N GLY A 52 -14.64 -2.76 16.98
CA GLY A 52 -14.80 -4.17 17.35
C GLY A 52 -14.00 -4.60 18.58
N ASP A 53 -13.51 -3.63 19.40
CA ASP A 53 -12.80 -3.83 20.68
C ASP A 53 -11.42 -4.51 20.56
N ASP A 54 -10.84 -4.56 19.34
CA ASP A 54 -9.50 -5.10 19.12
C ASP A 54 -8.42 -4.11 19.61
N ILE A 55 -7.77 -4.46 20.71
CA ILE A 55 -6.59 -3.76 21.19
C ILE A 55 -5.39 -4.31 20.45
N TYR A 56 -4.60 -3.44 19.83
CA TYR A 56 -3.43 -3.88 19.08
C TYR A 56 -2.18 -3.09 19.41
N LEU A 57 -1.05 -3.78 19.27
CA LEU A 57 0.29 -3.21 19.22
C LEU A 57 0.84 -3.33 17.80
N ARG A 58 1.34 -2.25 17.21
CA ARG A 58 1.97 -2.25 15.89
C ARG A 58 3.38 -1.69 15.98
N LEU A 59 4.32 -2.43 15.45
CA LEU A 59 5.69 -2.01 15.22
C LEU A 59 5.92 -1.85 13.73
N LYS A 60 6.44 -0.69 13.35
CA LYS A 60 6.83 -0.40 11.96
C LYS A 60 8.32 -0.06 11.95
N ALA A 61 9.05 -0.61 11.00
CA ALA A 61 10.43 -0.25 10.73
C ALA A 61 10.60 0.00 9.23
N SER A 62 11.25 1.08 8.85
CA SER A 62 11.49 1.38 7.44
C SER A 62 12.86 2.00 7.22
N LYS A 63 13.39 1.81 6.02
CA LYS A 63 14.66 2.39 5.59
C LYS A 63 14.68 2.67 4.09
N ASP A 64 15.30 3.78 3.75
CA ASP A 64 15.55 4.21 2.39
C ASP A 64 17.05 4.10 2.10
N TRP A 65 17.41 3.54 0.95
CA TRP A 65 18.77 3.50 0.43
C TRP A 65 18.78 4.21 -0.92
N LYS A 66 19.73 5.12 -1.07
CA LYS A 66 20.08 5.67 -2.37
C LYS A 66 21.15 4.78 -2.97
N LEU A 67 20.89 4.24 -4.14
CA LEU A 67 21.80 3.40 -4.89
C LEU A 67 22.44 4.21 -6.01
N GLU A 68 23.41 3.63 -6.70
CA GLU A 68 24.04 4.25 -7.88
C GLU A 68 23.05 4.34 -9.05
N ASN A 69 23.36 5.19 -10.02
CA ASN A 69 22.59 5.36 -11.27
C ASN A 69 21.11 5.73 -11.07
N ASP A 70 20.84 6.65 -10.14
CA ASP A 70 19.49 7.16 -9.86
C ASP A 70 18.48 6.09 -9.39
N PHE A 71 18.99 4.98 -8.86
CA PHE A 71 18.15 4.01 -8.18
C PHE A 71 17.97 4.38 -6.69
N SER A 72 16.81 4.08 -6.17
CA SER A 72 16.52 4.09 -4.73
C SER A 72 15.80 2.80 -4.36
N PHE A 73 16.07 2.31 -3.16
CA PHE A 73 15.41 1.14 -2.61
C PHE A 73 14.78 1.51 -1.29
N HIS A 74 13.51 1.20 -1.12
CA HIS A 74 12.76 1.34 0.11
C HIS A 74 12.36 -0.03 0.62
N ALA A 75 12.55 -0.26 1.92
CA ALA A 75 12.01 -1.44 2.61
C ALA A 75 11.26 -1.01 3.86
N GLU A 76 10.10 -1.59 4.05
CA GLU A 76 9.26 -1.38 5.21
C GLU A 76 8.78 -2.72 5.75
N GLN A 77 8.87 -2.89 7.07
CA GLN A 77 8.34 -4.04 7.77
C GLN A 77 7.33 -3.56 8.81
N ILE A 78 6.14 -4.13 8.77
CA ILE A 78 5.08 -3.88 9.74
C ILE A 78 4.78 -5.20 10.44
N TYR A 79 4.83 -5.18 11.76
CA TYR A 79 4.30 -6.25 12.60
C TYR A 79 3.19 -5.68 13.46
N ARG A 80 2.06 -6.33 13.50
CA ARG A 80 0.94 -5.99 14.39
C ARG A 80 0.45 -7.24 15.10
N TYR A 81 0.23 -7.10 16.39
CA TYR A 81 -0.48 -8.09 17.18
C TYR A 81 -1.74 -7.46 17.77
N GLY A 82 -2.88 -8.04 17.54
CA GLY A 82 -4.15 -7.66 18.15
C GLY A 82 -4.76 -8.80 18.94
N VAL A 83 -5.55 -8.47 19.95
CA VAL A 83 -6.20 -9.48 20.79
C VAL A 83 -7.11 -10.38 19.95
N ASP A 84 -7.89 -9.79 19.05
CA ASP A 84 -8.79 -10.50 18.16
C ASP A 84 -8.18 -10.74 16.78
N SER A 85 -7.47 -9.74 16.24
CA SER A 85 -6.87 -9.82 14.91
C SER A 85 -5.59 -10.66 14.85
N LYS A 86 -5.07 -11.13 15.99
CA LYS A 86 -3.89 -11.99 16.10
C LYS A 86 -2.66 -11.38 15.41
N ASN A 87 -1.77 -12.23 14.88
CA ASN A 87 -0.57 -11.80 14.20
C ASN A 87 -0.84 -11.32 12.80
N TYR A 88 -0.22 -10.20 12.45
CA TYR A 88 -0.19 -9.65 11.12
C TYR A 88 1.23 -9.18 10.82
N LEU A 89 1.79 -9.62 9.71
CA LEU A 89 3.11 -9.25 9.23
C LEU A 89 3.00 -8.76 7.79
N ARG A 90 3.55 -7.59 7.50
CA ARG A 90 3.61 -7.05 6.13
C ARG A 90 5.00 -6.56 5.82
N THR A 91 5.52 -6.97 4.69
CA THR A 91 6.79 -6.53 4.13
C THR A 91 6.52 -5.79 2.84
N ASN A 92 6.94 -4.54 2.74
CA ASN A 92 6.87 -3.74 1.52
C ASN A 92 8.30 -3.50 1.04
N LEU A 93 8.57 -3.83 -0.21
CA LEU A 93 9.83 -3.57 -0.89
C LEU A 93 9.55 -2.75 -2.14
N GLU A 94 10.27 -1.66 -2.31
CA GLU A 94 10.13 -0.80 -3.48
C GLU A 94 11.51 -0.48 -4.06
N LEU A 95 11.67 -0.76 -5.35
CA LEU A 95 12.82 -0.34 -6.14
C LEU A 95 12.37 0.70 -7.14
N THR A 96 12.91 1.91 -7.04
CA THR A 96 12.58 3.02 -7.92
C THR A 96 13.80 3.47 -8.70
N HIS A 97 13.63 3.70 -9.99
CA HIS A 97 14.63 4.30 -10.87
C HIS A 97 14.11 5.67 -11.35
N ALA A 98 14.75 6.73 -10.89
CA ALA A 98 14.44 8.09 -11.35
C ALA A 98 14.87 8.26 -12.82
N ARG A 99 14.08 9.02 -13.57
CA ARG A 99 14.30 9.33 -14.99
C ARG A 99 14.30 10.84 -15.19
N PRO A 100 14.96 11.33 -16.26
CA PRO A 100 14.82 12.73 -16.66
C PRO A 100 13.34 13.11 -16.80
N ASN A 101 13.02 14.38 -16.64
CA ASN A 101 11.67 14.95 -16.78
C ASN A 101 10.66 14.47 -15.72
N GLN A 102 11.12 14.31 -14.47
CA GLN A 102 10.23 13.98 -13.34
C GLN A 102 9.45 12.66 -13.54
N ALA A 103 9.99 11.76 -14.35
CA ALA A 103 9.46 10.42 -14.51
C ALA A 103 10.22 9.43 -13.62
N PHE A 104 9.56 8.37 -13.19
CA PHE A 104 10.23 7.25 -12.55
C PHE A 104 9.59 5.92 -12.93
N LEU A 105 10.39 4.87 -12.86
CA LEU A 105 9.95 3.48 -12.96
C LEU A 105 10.06 2.88 -11.57
N SER A 106 8.99 2.28 -11.08
CA SER A 106 8.98 1.63 -9.76
C SER A 106 8.50 0.19 -9.87
N ASN A 107 9.13 -0.68 -9.07
CA ASN A 107 8.64 -2.02 -8.80
C ASN A 107 8.36 -2.12 -7.29
N GLN A 108 7.14 -2.46 -6.95
CA GLN A 108 6.67 -2.61 -5.56
C GLN A 108 6.28 -4.07 -5.33
N LEU A 109 6.81 -4.67 -4.28
CA LEU A 109 6.45 -6.01 -3.83
C LEU A 109 5.94 -5.94 -2.39
N ASN A 110 4.74 -6.43 -2.17
CA ASN A 110 4.15 -6.57 -0.86
C ASN A 110 3.97 -8.05 -0.53
N LEU A 111 4.36 -8.41 0.68
CA LEU A 111 4.16 -9.74 1.25
C LEU A 111 3.36 -9.58 2.53
N THR A 112 2.26 -10.29 2.66
CA THR A 112 1.38 -10.19 3.82
C THR A 112 1.05 -11.55 4.37
N TYR A 113 1.29 -11.70 5.68
CA TYR A 113 0.87 -12.85 6.50
C TYR A 113 -0.14 -12.38 7.53
N SER A 114 -1.18 -13.17 7.78
CA SER A 114 -2.15 -12.91 8.86
C SER A 114 -2.75 -14.22 9.35
N ASP A 115 -2.82 -14.38 10.68
CA ASP A 115 -3.47 -15.55 11.30
C ASP A 115 -4.97 -15.67 10.95
N ASN A 116 -5.58 -14.58 10.52
CA ASN A 116 -7.00 -14.54 10.16
C ASN A 116 -7.25 -14.77 8.66
N GLN A 117 -6.23 -15.17 7.90
CA GLN A 117 -6.36 -15.51 6.49
C GLN A 117 -6.25 -17.02 6.31
N ASP A 118 -7.00 -17.56 5.35
CA ASP A 118 -6.95 -18.98 4.99
C ASP A 118 -5.64 -19.34 4.28
N ASP A 119 -4.97 -18.34 3.71
CA ASP A 119 -3.70 -18.50 3.00
C ASP A 119 -2.51 -18.25 3.94
N ASP A 120 -1.43 -19.03 3.81
CA ASP A 120 -0.21 -18.88 4.62
C ASP A 120 0.45 -17.51 4.39
N LEU A 121 0.50 -17.05 3.14
CA LEU A 121 1.09 -15.79 2.74
C LEU A 121 0.41 -15.27 1.47
N THR A 122 0.03 -14.01 1.46
CA THR A 122 -0.38 -13.33 0.23
C THR A 122 0.73 -12.44 -0.29
N TRP A 123 0.83 -12.29 -1.59
CA TRP A 123 1.80 -11.43 -2.24
C TRP A 123 1.16 -10.63 -3.36
N ASP A 124 1.64 -9.43 -3.57
CA ASP A 124 1.34 -8.62 -4.74
C ASP A 124 2.58 -7.88 -5.22
N ASN A 125 2.70 -7.75 -6.51
CA ASN A 125 3.76 -7.01 -7.17
C ASN A 125 3.17 -6.06 -8.21
N SER A 126 3.70 -4.84 -8.24
CA SER A 126 3.34 -3.83 -9.24
C SER A 126 4.60 -3.27 -9.89
N LEU A 127 4.64 -3.31 -11.21
CA LEU A 127 5.65 -2.63 -12.01
C LEU A 127 4.98 -1.51 -12.79
N PHE A 128 5.37 -0.27 -12.53
CA PHE A 128 4.73 0.87 -13.15
C PHE A 128 5.70 2.00 -13.47
N ARG A 129 5.32 2.79 -14.44
CA ARG A 129 5.96 4.05 -14.77
C ARG A 129 5.03 5.19 -14.40
N GLN A 130 5.59 6.18 -13.71
CA GLN A 130 4.89 7.41 -13.38
C GLN A 130 5.57 8.59 -14.07
N HIS A 131 4.76 9.47 -14.62
CA HIS A 131 5.16 10.76 -15.15
C HIS A 131 4.52 11.84 -14.30
N GLN A 132 5.33 12.79 -13.87
CA GLN A 132 4.84 14.00 -13.23
C GLN A 132 4.88 15.12 -14.24
N PHE A 133 3.74 15.74 -14.47
CA PHE A 133 3.58 16.88 -15.36
C PHE A 133 3.45 18.19 -14.56
N PHE A 134 3.25 19.29 -15.26
CA PHE A 134 3.11 20.61 -14.65
C PHE A 134 2.09 20.60 -13.50
N HIS A 135 2.41 21.34 -12.42
CA HIS A 135 1.51 21.58 -11.29
C HIS A 135 0.96 20.31 -10.60
N GLU A 136 1.81 19.39 -10.22
CA GLU A 136 1.44 18.18 -9.48
C GLU A 136 0.48 17.21 -10.22
N ASN A 137 0.34 17.35 -11.51
CA ASN A 137 -0.34 16.36 -12.33
C ASN A 137 0.53 15.11 -12.43
N SER A 138 0.00 13.97 -12.10
CA SER A 138 0.69 12.70 -12.27
C SER A 138 -0.13 11.73 -13.09
N PHE A 139 0.58 10.96 -13.90
CA PHE A 139 0.02 9.89 -14.71
C PHE A 139 0.86 8.64 -14.53
N SER A 140 0.22 7.54 -14.14
CA SER A 140 0.88 6.26 -13.91
C SER A 140 0.23 5.18 -14.75
N TYR A 141 1.03 4.28 -15.25
CA TYR A 141 0.56 3.06 -15.91
C TYR A 141 1.51 1.91 -15.62
N GLY A 142 0.96 0.72 -15.55
CA GLY A 142 1.74 -0.44 -15.18
C GLY A 142 0.97 -1.74 -15.25
N ILE A 143 1.59 -2.76 -14.71
CA ILE A 143 1.04 -4.09 -14.56
C ILE A 143 1.14 -4.46 -13.08
N TYR A 144 0.11 -5.11 -12.57
CA TYR A 144 0.16 -5.76 -11.28
C TYR A 144 -0.02 -7.27 -11.42
N THR A 145 0.49 -7.97 -10.45
CA THR A 145 0.30 -9.40 -10.26
C THR A 145 0.11 -9.66 -8.78
N GLY A 146 -0.71 -10.61 -8.43
CA GLY A 146 -0.93 -10.96 -7.03
C GLY A 146 -1.35 -12.41 -6.88
N GLY A 147 -1.09 -12.97 -5.72
CA GLY A 147 -1.38 -14.35 -5.45
C GLY A 147 -1.16 -14.72 -4.00
N PHE A 148 -1.06 -16.00 -3.75
CA PHE A 148 -0.83 -16.53 -2.42
C PHE A 148 0.12 -17.73 -2.46
N LEU A 149 0.71 -18.00 -1.32
CA LEU A 149 1.48 -19.18 -1.02
C LEU A 149 0.68 -20.03 -0.03
N ASN A 150 0.42 -21.27 -0.37
CA ASN A 150 -0.26 -22.23 0.48
C ASN A 150 0.46 -23.57 0.42
N ASN A 151 0.86 -24.14 1.56
CA ASN A 151 1.53 -25.44 1.62
C ASN A 151 2.73 -25.58 0.65
N LYS A 152 3.51 -24.51 0.44
CA LYS A 152 4.64 -24.39 -0.50
C LYS A 152 4.25 -24.26 -1.98
N ASP A 153 2.98 -24.20 -2.32
CA ASP A 153 2.53 -23.93 -3.67
C ASP A 153 2.31 -22.42 -3.85
N LEU A 154 3.16 -21.82 -4.68
CA LEU A 154 3.00 -20.42 -5.09
C LEU A 154 1.97 -20.33 -6.22
N ARG A 155 0.87 -19.64 -5.99
CA ARG A 155 -0.19 -19.45 -6.98
C ARG A 155 -0.35 -17.99 -7.37
N LEU A 156 -0.48 -17.79 -8.69
CA LEU A 156 -0.88 -16.51 -9.26
C LEU A 156 -2.41 -16.47 -9.31
N ASN A 157 -3.02 -15.51 -8.62
CA ASN A 157 -4.46 -15.39 -8.54
C ASN A 157 -5.02 -14.28 -9.39
N SER A 158 -4.22 -13.23 -9.55
CA SER A 158 -4.70 -12.04 -10.21
C SER A 158 -3.59 -11.30 -10.91
N TRP A 159 -3.93 -10.72 -12.03
CA TRP A 159 -3.03 -9.89 -12.79
C TRP A 159 -3.82 -8.91 -13.68
N GLY A 160 -3.18 -7.85 -14.10
CA GLY A 160 -3.76 -6.93 -15.07
C GLY A 160 -3.00 -5.65 -15.22
N PRO A 161 -3.21 -4.94 -16.31
CA PRO A 161 -2.73 -3.58 -16.50
C PRO A 161 -3.60 -2.58 -15.72
N PHE A 162 -3.00 -1.47 -15.35
CA PHE A 162 -3.69 -0.36 -14.73
C PHE A 162 -3.20 0.98 -15.25
N ILE A 163 -4.08 1.97 -15.15
CA ILE A 163 -3.78 3.37 -15.40
C ILE A 163 -4.33 4.17 -14.23
N SER A 164 -3.55 5.13 -13.75
CA SER A 164 -3.95 6.08 -12.71
C SER A 164 -3.53 7.48 -13.12
N TRP A 165 -4.41 8.44 -12.90
CA TRP A 165 -4.05 9.85 -13.04
C TRP A 165 -4.51 10.64 -11.83
N ARG A 166 -3.76 11.68 -11.48
CA ARG A 166 -4.09 12.62 -10.43
C ARG A 166 -3.81 14.03 -10.91
N GLN A 167 -4.75 14.92 -10.68
CA GLN A 167 -4.57 16.34 -11.03
C GLN A 167 -5.21 17.23 -9.96
N PRO A 168 -4.62 18.42 -9.70
CA PRO A 168 -5.28 19.44 -8.91
C PRO A 168 -6.48 19.99 -9.67
N LEU A 169 -7.63 20.10 -8.99
CA LEU A 169 -8.83 20.73 -9.52
C LEU A 169 -8.94 22.19 -9.09
N TRP A 170 -8.57 22.47 -7.85
CA TRP A 170 -8.69 23.81 -7.29
C TRP A 170 -7.52 24.08 -6.36
N ARG A 171 -6.68 25.05 -6.72
CA ARG A 171 -5.48 25.38 -5.97
C ARG A 171 -4.76 24.12 -5.51
N GLU A 172 -3.70 24.16 -4.83
CA GLU A 172 -2.88 23.00 -4.46
C GLU A 172 -3.45 22.14 -3.29
N TRP A 173 -4.73 22.28 -2.96
CA TRP A 173 -5.35 21.55 -1.86
C TRP A 173 -6.52 20.64 -2.25
N PHE A 174 -7.04 20.73 -3.48
CA PHE A 174 -8.14 19.90 -3.94
C PHE A 174 -7.77 19.16 -5.22
N TYR A 175 -7.79 17.84 -5.15
CA TYR A 175 -7.35 16.94 -6.22
C TYR A 175 -8.46 16.01 -6.66
N VAL A 176 -8.42 15.61 -7.91
CA VAL A 176 -9.13 14.44 -8.42
C VAL A 176 -8.12 13.38 -8.81
N GLN A 177 -8.41 12.14 -8.46
CA GLN A 177 -7.68 10.96 -8.89
C GLN A 177 -8.63 10.00 -9.57
N GLY A 178 -8.26 9.53 -10.75
CA GLY A 178 -8.96 8.49 -11.48
C GLY A 178 -8.08 7.25 -11.62
N ASN A 179 -8.70 6.07 -11.50
CA ASN A 179 -8.02 4.80 -11.72
C ASN A 179 -8.86 3.97 -12.68
N LEU A 180 -8.19 3.29 -13.58
CA LEU A 180 -8.75 2.30 -14.49
C LEU A 180 -7.90 1.05 -14.40
N ASN A 181 -8.50 -0.06 -14.00
CA ASN A 181 -7.83 -1.34 -13.85
C ASN A 181 -8.55 -2.39 -14.68
N TYR A 182 -7.82 -3.17 -15.44
CA TYR A 182 -8.29 -4.44 -15.95
C TYR A 182 -7.85 -5.53 -14.97
N MET A 183 -8.77 -6.37 -14.57
CA MET A 183 -8.51 -7.42 -13.61
C MET A 183 -8.88 -8.78 -14.18
N ASN A 184 -7.95 -9.72 -14.06
CA ASN A 184 -8.20 -11.13 -14.19
C ASN A 184 -8.00 -11.73 -12.79
N ASP A 185 -9.09 -12.15 -12.15
CA ASP A 185 -9.07 -12.72 -10.81
C ASP A 185 -9.73 -14.09 -10.80
N HIS A 186 -8.95 -15.11 -10.49
CA HIS A 186 -9.41 -16.47 -10.43
C HIS A 186 -10.14 -16.84 -9.12
N ARG A 187 -10.15 -15.95 -8.12
CA ARG A 187 -10.87 -16.17 -6.85
C ARG A 187 -12.35 -15.87 -6.92
N ASP A 188 -12.71 -14.91 -7.76
CA ASP A 188 -14.10 -14.62 -8.08
C ASP A 188 -14.44 -15.36 -9.38
N ASP A 189 -15.63 -15.88 -9.50
CA ASP A 189 -16.17 -16.45 -10.77
C ASP A 189 -16.18 -15.41 -11.92
N ARG A 190 -15.69 -14.20 -11.64
CA ARG A 190 -15.48 -13.10 -12.57
C ARG A 190 -14.06 -13.15 -13.13
N SER A 191 -13.84 -13.98 -14.12
CA SER A 191 -12.52 -14.18 -14.73
C SER A 191 -11.93 -12.91 -15.36
N HIS A 192 -12.77 -11.95 -15.77
CA HIS A 192 -12.31 -10.72 -16.42
C HIS A 192 -13.27 -9.56 -16.11
N PHE A 193 -12.76 -8.46 -15.54
CA PHE A 193 -13.56 -7.25 -15.35
C PHE A 193 -12.70 -5.98 -15.42
N ILE A 194 -13.38 -4.89 -15.77
CA ILE A 194 -12.79 -3.55 -15.72
C ILE A 194 -13.33 -2.84 -14.49
N SER A 195 -12.42 -2.33 -13.66
CA SER A 195 -12.75 -1.50 -12.52
C SER A 195 -12.35 -0.06 -12.78
N THR A 196 -13.25 0.87 -12.50
CA THR A 196 -12.98 2.30 -12.59
C THR A 196 -13.34 2.96 -11.27
N SER A 197 -12.48 3.82 -10.77
CA SER A 197 -12.75 4.62 -9.57
C SER A 197 -12.36 6.07 -9.78
N ILE A 198 -13.13 6.97 -9.17
CA ILE A 198 -12.80 8.40 -9.10
C ILE A 198 -12.80 8.77 -7.62
N ARG A 199 -11.73 9.43 -7.19
CA ARG A 199 -11.56 9.93 -5.82
C ARG A 199 -11.36 11.43 -5.87
N PHE A 200 -12.01 12.12 -4.95
CA PHE A 200 -11.74 13.52 -4.63
C PHE A 200 -11.00 13.59 -3.29
N GLU A 201 -9.94 14.36 -3.24
CA GLU A 201 -9.07 14.50 -2.08
C GLU A 201 -8.90 15.98 -1.75
N ALA A 202 -9.18 16.36 -0.51
CA ALA A 202 -8.93 17.69 0.02
C ALA A 202 -7.83 17.62 1.09
N LEU A 203 -6.79 18.43 0.93
CA LEU A 203 -5.66 18.53 1.86
C LEU A 203 -5.80 19.86 2.65
N PHE A 204 -5.96 19.78 3.96
CA PHE A 204 -6.12 20.93 4.86
C PHE A 204 -4.91 21.08 5.77
#